data_8c92851dff84ce2965aedeb0131b22f3
#
_entry.id   8c92851dff84ce2965aedeb0131b22f3
#
_cell.length_a   1.000
_cell.length_b   1.000
_cell.length_c   1.000
_cell.angle_alpha   90.00
_cell.angle_beta   90.00
_cell.angle_gamma   90.00
#
_symmetry.space_group_name_H-M   'P 1'
#
loop_
_entity.id
_entity.type
_entity.pdbx_description
1 polymer ?
#
loop_
_entity_poly.entity_id
_entity_poly.type
_entity_poly.pdbx_seq_one_letter_code
_entity_poly.pdbx_strand_id
1 'polypeptide(L)'
;MTAEEMWAAFIHRAGIASDTPYEAWAFGDAPDKLAQLTLDGSKTATASAHALYAIEGEEIPQVGEYSVILDSAERAICVICDTRVTIVPFDKVSPDHAYKEGEGDRSLAYWRTVHEAFFTACLRDAGLPFTPDMDVVCEEFTKVYP
;
A
#
# COMPACT_ATOMS: atom_id res chain seq x y z
N MET A 1 11.86 -10.89 12.22
CA MET A 1 12.39 -11.25 10.90
C MET A 1 12.74 -10.02 10.10
N THR A 2 13.81 -10.09 9.34
CA THR A 2 14.08 -9.10 8.29
C THR A 2 13.20 -9.36 7.07
N ALA A 3 13.12 -8.39 6.17
CA ALA A 3 12.42 -8.58 4.91
C ALA A 3 12.97 -9.77 4.12
N GLU A 4 14.28 -9.89 4.07
CA GLU A 4 14.97 -10.97 3.35
C GLU A 4 14.65 -12.34 3.91
N GLU A 5 14.64 -12.46 5.24
CA GLU A 5 14.30 -13.71 5.93
C GLU A 5 12.85 -14.12 5.65
N MET A 6 11.91 -13.17 5.73
CA MET A 6 10.51 -13.46 5.45
C MET A 6 10.28 -13.81 3.99
N TRP A 7 10.92 -13.09 3.07
CA TRP A 7 10.82 -13.40 1.65
C TRP A 7 11.33 -14.82 1.36
N ALA A 8 12.49 -15.18 1.91
CA ALA A 8 13.05 -16.53 1.74
C ALA A 8 12.11 -17.62 2.27
N ALA A 9 11.50 -17.40 3.44
CA ALA A 9 10.54 -18.33 4.01
C ALA A 9 9.29 -18.48 3.13
N PHE A 10 8.79 -17.37 2.58
CA PHE A 10 7.62 -17.38 1.70
C PHE A 10 7.87 -18.14 0.40
N ILE A 11 8.95 -17.80 -0.32
CA ILE A 11 9.22 -18.45 -1.61
C ILE A 11 9.51 -19.94 -1.45
N HIS A 12 10.15 -20.34 -0.37
CA HIS A 12 10.39 -21.76 -0.05
C HIS A 12 9.06 -22.49 0.15
N ARG A 13 8.18 -21.93 0.97
CA ARG A 13 6.87 -22.53 1.27
C ARG A 13 5.96 -22.58 0.04
N ALA A 14 5.97 -21.54 -0.78
CA ALA A 14 5.09 -21.41 -1.93
C ALA A 14 5.64 -22.06 -3.20
N GLY A 15 6.90 -22.49 -3.20
CA GLY A 15 7.54 -23.05 -4.39
C GLY A 15 7.78 -22.03 -5.50
N ILE A 16 8.06 -20.79 -5.11
CA ILE A 16 8.30 -19.69 -6.04
C ILE A 16 9.79 -19.59 -6.34
N ALA A 17 10.14 -19.25 -7.58
CA ALA A 17 11.53 -19.14 -8.03
C ALA A 17 12.30 -18.09 -7.22
N SER A 18 13.54 -18.39 -6.86
CA SER A 18 14.36 -17.54 -5.99
C SER A 18 14.75 -16.21 -6.62
N ASP A 19 14.66 -16.06 -7.93
CA ASP A 19 14.93 -14.83 -8.67
C ASP A 19 13.69 -13.94 -8.86
N THR A 20 12.55 -14.32 -8.29
CA THR A 20 11.33 -13.52 -8.32
C THR A 20 11.55 -12.21 -7.57
N PRO A 21 11.28 -11.06 -8.20
CA PRO A 21 11.48 -9.77 -7.56
C PRO A 21 10.42 -9.50 -6.49
N TYR A 22 10.79 -8.69 -5.51
CA TYR A 22 9.88 -8.18 -4.48
C TYR A 22 10.37 -6.82 -4.00
N GLU A 23 9.48 -6.08 -3.36
CA GLU A 23 9.81 -4.86 -2.66
C GLU A 23 9.55 -5.02 -1.16
N ALA A 24 10.18 -4.20 -0.35
CA ALA A 24 9.95 -4.15 1.10
C ALA A 24 9.71 -2.71 1.49
N TRP A 25 8.59 -2.44 2.16
CA TRP A 25 8.22 -1.08 2.53
C TRP A 25 7.22 -1.07 3.69
N ALA A 26 7.15 0.07 4.37
CA ALA A 26 6.19 0.33 5.43
C ALA A 26 5.14 1.34 4.96
N PHE A 27 3.92 1.23 5.46
CA PHE A 27 2.89 2.23 5.18
C PHE A 27 3.33 3.61 5.68
N GLY A 28 2.99 4.66 4.93
CA GLY A 28 3.48 6.01 5.18
C GLY A 28 2.87 6.69 6.40
N ASP A 29 1.69 6.26 6.83
CA ASP A 29 1.01 6.74 8.02
C ASP A 29 0.71 5.57 8.94
N ALA A 30 0.90 5.75 10.25
CA ALA A 30 0.66 4.71 11.26
C ALA A 30 1.17 3.31 10.83
N PRO A 31 2.46 3.14 10.49
CA PRO A 31 2.95 1.91 9.87
C PRO A 31 2.71 0.65 10.69
N ASP A 32 2.81 0.72 12.01
CA ASP A 32 2.59 -0.45 12.87
C ASP A 32 1.13 -0.90 12.85
N LYS A 33 0.21 0.05 12.93
CA LYS A 33 -1.22 -0.23 12.91
C LYS A 33 -1.65 -0.77 11.55
N LEU A 34 -1.21 -0.16 10.46
CA LEU A 34 -1.59 -0.57 9.12
C LEU A 34 -0.99 -1.94 8.76
N ALA A 35 0.24 -2.22 9.19
CA ALA A 35 0.84 -3.55 9.05
C ALA A 35 0.01 -4.61 9.79
N GLN A 36 -0.45 -4.30 10.99
CA GLN A 36 -1.28 -5.24 11.76
C GLN A 36 -2.63 -5.48 11.11
N LEU A 37 -3.29 -4.44 10.59
CA LEU A 37 -4.55 -4.58 9.84
C LEU A 37 -4.37 -5.42 8.58
N THR A 38 -3.22 -5.32 7.93
CA THR A 38 -2.88 -6.14 6.77
C THR A 38 -2.67 -7.60 7.17
N LEU A 39 -1.96 -7.83 8.28
CA LEU A 39 -1.70 -9.17 8.81
C LEU A 39 -3.01 -9.87 9.18
N ASP A 40 -3.95 -9.18 9.83
CA ASP A 40 -5.21 -9.78 10.27
C ASP A 40 -6.26 -9.89 9.15
N GLY A 41 -6.00 -9.32 7.98
CA GLY A 41 -6.88 -9.39 6.82
C GLY A 41 -7.93 -8.29 6.72
N SER A 42 -7.96 -7.33 7.66
CA SER A 42 -8.90 -6.21 7.60
C SER A 42 -8.54 -5.22 6.51
N LYS A 43 -7.24 -5.01 6.25
CA LYS A 43 -6.75 -4.13 5.20
C LYS A 43 -6.33 -4.97 3.99
N THR A 44 -7.03 -4.75 2.87
CA THR A 44 -6.79 -5.44 1.59
C THR A 44 -6.64 -4.48 0.43
N ALA A 45 -6.46 -3.19 0.72
CA ALA A 45 -6.22 -2.17 -0.30
C ALA A 45 -5.39 -1.03 0.28
N THR A 46 -4.74 -0.28 -0.60
CA THR A 46 -3.97 0.90 -0.25
C THR A 46 -4.02 1.92 -1.38
N ALA A 47 -3.61 3.16 -1.11
CA ALA A 47 -3.66 4.26 -2.06
C ALA A 47 -2.38 5.08 -1.97
N SER A 48 -1.92 5.58 -3.10
CA SER A 48 -0.75 6.45 -3.19
C SER A 48 -0.96 7.55 -4.23
N ALA A 49 -0.25 8.66 -4.10
CA ALA A 49 -0.33 9.78 -5.03
C ALA A 49 0.41 9.43 -6.33
N HIS A 50 -0.32 9.39 -7.43
CA HIS A 50 0.24 9.04 -8.74
C HIS A 50 1.42 9.93 -9.13
N ALA A 51 1.32 11.24 -8.89
CA ALA A 51 2.35 12.20 -9.30
C ALA A 51 3.72 11.94 -8.64
N LEU A 52 3.76 11.32 -7.46
CA LEU A 52 5.01 11.08 -6.75
C LEU A 52 5.85 9.97 -7.37
N TYR A 53 5.27 9.05 -8.11
CA TYR A 53 6.03 7.97 -8.74
C TYR A 53 7.08 8.50 -9.73
N ALA A 54 6.69 9.40 -10.61
CA ALA A 54 7.62 10.00 -11.56
C ALA A 54 8.70 10.85 -10.87
N ILE A 55 8.31 11.61 -9.84
CA ILE A 55 9.23 12.46 -9.08
C ILE A 55 10.28 11.64 -8.34
N GLU A 56 9.87 10.51 -7.77
CA GLU A 56 10.76 9.62 -7.00
C GLU A 56 11.49 8.62 -7.89
N GLY A 57 11.23 8.61 -9.19
CA GLY A 57 11.86 7.68 -10.14
C GLY A 57 11.40 6.24 -9.95
N GLU A 58 10.19 6.04 -9.43
CA GLU A 58 9.62 4.71 -9.18
C GLU A 58 8.57 4.36 -10.23
N GLU A 59 8.44 3.07 -10.52
CA GLU A 59 7.40 2.55 -11.39
C GLU A 59 6.09 2.37 -10.63
N ILE A 60 4.97 2.57 -11.33
CA ILE A 60 3.64 2.30 -10.79
C ILE A 60 3.51 0.80 -10.55
N PRO A 61 2.97 0.36 -9.40
CA PRO A 61 2.76 -1.05 -9.10
C PRO A 61 1.92 -1.75 -10.17
N GLN A 62 2.16 -3.04 -10.35
CA GLN A 62 1.43 -3.87 -11.28
C GLN A 62 0.85 -5.11 -10.60
N VAL A 63 -0.23 -5.63 -11.16
CA VAL A 63 -0.83 -6.90 -10.71
C VAL A 63 0.23 -8.00 -10.73
N GLY A 64 0.28 -8.79 -9.66
CA GLY A 64 1.24 -9.88 -9.50
C GLY A 64 2.52 -9.49 -8.76
N GLU A 65 2.73 -8.22 -8.48
CA GLU A 65 3.89 -7.78 -7.69
C GLU A 65 3.77 -8.18 -6.23
N TYR A 66 4.90 -8.61 -5.66
CA TYR A 66 5.01 -8.98 -4.26
C TYR A 66 5.64 -7.86 -3.44
N SER A 67 5.15 -7.69 -2.22
CA SER A 67 5.73 -6.77 -1.25
C SER A 67 5.81 -7.41 0.12
N VAL A 68 6.93 -7.19 0.81
CA VAL A 68 7.06 -7.50 2.24
C VAL A 68 6.70 -6.24 3.00
N ILE A 69 5.66 -6.32 3.81
CA ILE A 69 5.20 -5.18 4.62
C ILE A 69 6.00 -5.13 5.91
N LEU A 70 6.56 -3.95 6.19
CA LEU A 70 7.40 -3.69 7.36
C LEU A 70 6.64 -2.85 8.39
N ASP A 71 7.03 -2.98 9.65
CA ASP A 71 6.62 -2.04 10.70
C ASP A 71 7.59 -0.85 10.80
N SER A 72 7.39 0.03 11.78
CA SER A 72 8.24 1.21 11.99
C SER A 72 9.68 0.87 12.40
N ALA A 73 9.91 -0.34 12.90
CA ALA A 73 11.24 -0.84 13.26
C ALA A 73 11.88 -1.67 12.13
N GLU A 74 11.33 -1.60 10.92
CA GLU A 74 11.77 -2.36 9.74
C GLU A 74 11.68 -3.88 9.91
N ARG A 75 10.82 -4.34 10.83
CA ARG A 75 10.56 -5.77 10.98
C ARG A 75 9.52 -6.21 9.96
N ALA A 76 9.75 -7.37 9.35
CA ALA A 76 8.81 -7.94 8.38
C ALA A 76 7.57 -8.48 9.10
N ILE A 77 6.40 -8.08 8.64
CA ILE A 77 5.11 -8.44 9.23
C ILE A 77 4.37 -9.46 8.39
N CYS A 78 4.30 -9.26 7.08
CA CYS A 78 3.62 -10.17 6.15
C CYS A 78 4.08 -9.93 4.72
N VAL A 79 3.71 -10.83 3.82
CA VAL A 79 3.90 -10.67 2.37
C VAL A 79 2.54 -10.53 1.72
N ILE A 80 2.41 -9.57 0.81
CA ILE A 80 1.22 -9.33 0.01
C ILE A 80 1.52 -9.46 -1.47
N CYS A 81 0.47 -9.74 -2.26
CA CYS A 81 0.54 -9.77 -3.72
C CYS A 81 -0.58 -8.89 -4.27
N ASP A 82 -0.24 -7.98 -5.16
CA ASP A 82 -1.23 -7.11 -5.81
C ASP A 82 -2.13 -7.89 -6.74
N THR A 83 -3.43 -7.72 -6.58
CA THR A 83 -4.45 -8.38 -7.40
C THR A 83 -5.15 -7.42 -8.35
N ARG A 84 -5.14 -6.11 -8.04
CA ARG A 84 -5.74 -5.09 -8.88
C ARG A 84 -5.03 -3.76 -8.67
N VAL A 85 -4.74 -3.06 -9.76
CA VAL A 85 -4.16 -1.71 -9.72
C VAL A 85 -4.98 -0.82 -10.67
N THR A 86 -5.50 0.27 -10.15
CA THR A 86 -6.26 1.25 -10.93
C THR A 86 -5.81 2.66 -10.61
N ILE A 87 -5.95 3.58 -11.56
CA ILE A 87 -5.67 5.00 -11.35
C ILE A 87 -7.01 5.72 -11.40
N VAL A 88 -7.35 6.40 -10.31
CA VAL A 88 -8.66 7.01 -10.10
C VAL A 88 -8.45 8.42 -9.56
N PRO A 89 -9.19 9.44 -10.03
CA PRO A 89 -9.16 10.75 -9.38
C PRO A 89 -9.56 10.65 -7.90
N PHE A 90 -8.94 11.44 -7.05
CA PHE A 90 -9.21 11.39 -5.60
C PHE A 90 -10.70 11.49 -5.28
N ASP A 91 -11.41 12.40 -5.93
CA ASP A 91 -12.85 12.63 -5.72
C ASP A 91 -13.73 11.53 -6.33
N LYS A 92 -13.15 10.55 -7.01
CA LYS A 92 -13.84 9.39 -7.61
C LYS A 92 -13.54 8.07 -6.95
N VAL A 93 -12.70 8.07 -5.91
CA VAL A 93 -12.41 6.85 -5.14
C VAL A 93 -13.71 6.31 -4.53
N SER A 94 -13.93 5.01 -4.67
CA SER A 94 -15.21 4.38 -4.33
C SER A 94 -15.33 4.07 -2.83
N PRO A 95 -16.59 3.96 -2.31
CA PRO A 95 -16.82 3.45 -0.96
C PRO A 95 -16.26 2.05 -0.74
N ASP A 96 -16.28 1.20 -1.77
CA ASP A 96 -15.73 -0.16 -1.71
C ASP A 96 -14.21 -0.14 -1.46
N HIS A 97 -13.48 0.74 -2.17
CA HIS A 97 -12.05 0.90 -1.94
C HIS A 97 -11.76 1.36 -0.50
N ALA A 98 -12.50 2.37 -0.03
CA ALA A 98 -12.35 2.86 1.35
C ALA A 98 -12.58 1.76 2.38
N TYR A 99 -13.60 0.93 2.19
CA TYR A 99 -13.87 -0.21 3.05
C TYR A 99 -12.69 -1.21 3.06
N LYS A 100 -12.13 -1.49 1.90
CA LYS A 100 -11.01 -2.44 1.76
C LYS A 100 -9.71 -1.92 2.34
N GLU A 101 -9.53 -0.61 2.47
CA GLU A 101 -8.37 -0.07 3.18
C GLU A 101 -8.43 -0.35 4.69
N GLY A 102 -9.62 -0.59 5.22
CA GLY A 102 -9.81 -1.17 6.55
C GLY A 102 -9.57 -0.22 7.72
N GLU A 103 -9.40 1.07 7.48
CA GLU A 103 -9.03 2.05 8.51
C GLU A 103 -10.25 2.78 9.08
N GLY A 104 -10.16 3.10 10.38
CA GLY A 104 -11.22 3.84 11.08
C GLY A 104 -12.55 3.11 11.03
N ASP A 105 -13.62 3.83 10.71
CA ASP A 105 -14.96 3.26 10.55
C ASP A 105 -15.18 2.64 9.15
N ARG A 106 -14.14 2.62 8.31
CA ARG A 106 -14.13 2.07 6.95
C ARG A 106 -15.06 2.82 5.98
N SER A 107 -15.49 4.05 6.33
CA SER A 107 -16.34 4.87 5.47
C SER A 107 -15.52 5.65 4.45
N LEU A 108 -16.17 6.03 3.33
CA LEU A 108 -15.55 6.92 2.36
C LEU A 108 -15.28 8.31 2.94
N ALA A 109 -16.14 8.80 3.83
CA ALA A 109 -15.94 10.10 4.48
C ALA A 109 -14.66 10.11 5.33
N TYR A 110 -14.43 9.07 6.12
CA TYR A 110 -13.20 8.90 6.89
C TYR A 110 -11.99 8.80 5.96
N TRP A 111 -12.08 7.97 4.92
CA TRP A 111 -11.02 7.78 3.94
C TRP A 111 -10.59 9.12 3.30
N ARG A 112 -11.55 9.91 2.85
CA ARG A 112 -11.28 11.20 2.23
C ARG A 112 -10.60 12.18 3.19
N THR A 113 -11.08 12.27 4.42
CA THR A 113 -10.50 13.17 5.43
C THR A 113 -9.03 12.81 5.71
N VAL A 114 -8.76 11.55 5.96
CA VAL A 114 -7.43 11.07 6.29
C VAL A 114 -6.48 11.19 5.10
N HIS A 115 -6.93 10.77 3.91
CA HIS A 115 -6.07 10.78 2.72
C HIS A 115 -5.85 12.18 2.15
N GLU A 116 -6.81 13.10 2.29
CA GLU A 116 -6.54 14.50 1.93
C GLU A 116 -5.40 15.08 2.76
N ALA A 117 -5.42 14.86 4.06
CA ALA A 117 -4.34 15.31 4.95
C ALA A 117 -3.00 14.65 4.60
N PHE A 118 -3.01 13.33 4.39
CA PHE A 118 -1.82 12.56 4.07
C PHE A 118 -1.22 12.99 2.73
N PHE A 119 -2.02 13.05 1.67
CA PHE A 119 -1.55 13.44 0.34
C PHE A 119 -1.11 14.90 0.31
N THR A 120 -1.79 15.79 1.02
CA THR A 120 -1.38 17.20 1.13
C THR A 120 0.04 17.29 1.69
N ALA A 121 0.34 16.54 2.75
CA ALA A 121 1.67 16.52 3.35
C ALA A 121 2.72 15.94 2.40
N CYS A 122 2.44 14.78 1.78
CA CYS A 122 3.36 14.14 0.85
C CYS A 122 3.65 15.00 -0.38
N LEU A 123 2.63 15.62 -0.96
CA LEU A 123 2.78 16.47 -2.13
C LEU A 123 3.52 17.77 -1.80
N ARG A 124 3.26 18.35 -0.63
CA ARG A 124 3.96 19.55 -0.18
C ARG A 124 5.48 19.33 -0.08
N ASP A 125 5.91 18.17 0.41
CA ASP A 125 7.32 17.83 0.50
C ASP A 125 7.98 17.76 -0.88
N ALA A 126 7.20 17.48 -1.93
CA ALA A 126 7.64 17.49 -3.32
C ALA A 126 7.39 18.84 -4.04
N GLY A 127 6.89 19.85 -3.33
CA GLY A 127 6.58 21.16 -3.89
C GLY A 127 5.31 21.20 -4.73
N LEU A 128 4.38 20.26 -4.53
CA LEU A 128 3.13 20.16 -5.28
C LEU A 128 1.91 20.44 -4.39
N PRO A 129 0.84 21.06 -4.94
CA PRO A 129 -0.40 21.23 -4.21
C PRO A 129 -1.26 19.96 -4.27
N PHE A 130 -2.08 19.74 -3.22
CA PHE A 130 -3.18 18.81 -3.29
C PHE A 130 -4.32 19.43 -4.13
N THR A 131 -4.92 18.62 -5.01
CA THR A 131 -6.15 19.00 -5.71
C THR A 131 -7.16 17.85 -5.61
N PRO A 132 -8.49 18.15 -5.50
CA PRO A 132 -9.49 17.08 -5.36
C PRO A 132 -9.58 16.12 -6.55
N ASP A 133 -9.10 16.51 -7.71
CA ASP A 133 -9.09 15.71 -8.93
C ASP A 133 -7.73 15.04 -9.20
N MET A 134 -6.79 15.13 -8.27
CA MET A 134 -5.50 14.46 -8.46
C MET A 134 -5.66 12.96 -8.65
N ASP A 135 -4.78 12.38 -9.48
CA ASP A 135 -4.80 10.94 -9.69
C ASP A 135 -4.23 10.18 -8.48
N VAL A 136 -4.93 9.13 -8.11
CA VAL A 136 -4.57 8.22 -7.01
C VAL A 136 -4.36 6.83 -7.58
N VAL A 137 -3.25 6.20 -7.22
CA VAL A 137 -3.01 4.79 -7.53
C VAL A 137 -3.67 3.97 -6.44
N CYS A 138 -4.70 3.21 -6.83
CA CYS A 138 -5.45 2.34 -5.93
C CYS A 138 -5.00 0.89 -6.15
N GLU A 139 -4.48 0.27 -5.11
CA GLU A 139 -4.03 -1.12 -5.14
C GLU A 139 -4.95 -1.97 -4.27
N GLU A 140 -5.42 -3.09 -4.82
CA GLU A 140 -5.99 -4.18 -4.03
C GLU A 140 -4.98 -5.31 -3.97
N PHE A 141 -4.88 -5.97 -2.83
CA PHE A 141 -3.91 -7.03 -2.62
C PHE A 141 -4.47 -8.13 -1.74
N THR A 142 -3.79 -9.25 -1.74
CA THR A 142 -4.07 -10.36 -0.83
C THR A 142 -2.82 -10.69 -0.03
N LYS A 143 -2.99 -11.04 1.23
CA LYS A 143 -1.90 -11.54 2.05
C LYS A 143 -1.60 -12.98 1.62
N VAL A 144 -0.35 -13.25 1.28
CA VAL A 144 0.09 -14.56 0.83
C VAL A 144 1.00 -15.27 1.83
N TYR A 145 1.51 -14.55 2.85
CA TYR A 145 2.34 -15.13 3.90
C TYR A 145 2.34 -14.21 5.15
N PRO A 146 2.35 -14.69 6.38
CA PRO A 146 2.09 -16.07 6.80
C PRO A 146 0.68 -16.52 6.64
#